data_39a634473d5ce616afd2be36a0ca8159
#
_entry.id   39a634473d5ce616afd2be36a0ca8159
#
_cell.length_a   1.000
_cell.length_b   1.000
_cell.length_c   1.000
_cell.angle_alpha   90.00
_cell.angle_beta   90.00
_cell.angle_gamma   90.00
#
_symmetry.space_group_name_H-M   'P 1'
#
loop_
_entity.id
_entity.type
_entity.pdbx_description
1 polymer ?
#
loop_
_entity_poly.entity_id
_entity_poly.type
_entity_poly.pdbx_seq_one_letter_code
_entity_poly.pdbx_strand_id
1 'polypeptide(L)'
;MAALSQTFFALGVILVALGFAAHVGHAVMLANGRRLVAGLAPATPQPAYVGVVTGSFVTEQTRAASSGPADFAAPSPMSRAAIWLTFGAFLALGASMLLRALLVGRGPWGNMFEFTVAFSFSMLGGYLYLQRRYPIRSIGFIPTGVALALLLYASSLPSDIEPLVPALQNAPLLTIHVGMAVLAYGIFATSFAAGVAYLIQGQLDRFSWLPSHKVLDEVAYRAVIIGFPIFATMIILGSWWASIAWSRYWGWDPKETAALVTWLTYAIYLHARNQRSWAGRPAALLLVVGFGMVLVTYSGSLWFSGLHAYSGL
;
A
#
# COMPACT_ATOMS: atom_id res chain seq x y z
N MET A 1 7.94 17.64 -24.46
CA MET A 1 7.91 17.17 -23.05
C MET A 1 6.53 16.68 -22.63
N ALA A 2 5.43 17.43 -22.87
CA ALA A 2 4.08 16.97 -22.49
C ALA A 2 3.71 15.62 -23.13
N ALA A 3 3.85 15.48 -24.45
CA ALA A 3 3.58 14.23 -25.16
C ALA A 3 4.45 13.06 -24.61
N LEU A 4 5.72 13.32 -24.31
CA LEU A 4 6.61 12.31 -23.72
C LEU A 4 6.17 11.90 -22.32
N SER A 5 5.71 12.84 -21.48
CA SER A 5 5.13 12.54 -20.18
C SER A 5 3.89 11.62 -20.30
N GLN A 6 3.01 11.89 -21.28
CA GLN A 6 1.86 11.03 -21.55
C GLN A 6 2.26 9.63 -22.02
N THR A 7 3.30 9.53 -22.85
CA THR A 7 3.85 8.23 -23.28
C THR A 7 4.36 7.43 -22.07
N PHE A 8 5.10 8.06 -21.16
CA PHE A 8 5.57 7.40 -19.94
C PHE A 8 4.42 7.05 -18.97
N PHE A 9 3.39 7.87 -18.90
CA PHE A 9 2.16 7.54 -18.15
C PHE A 9 1.49 6.29 -18.74
N ALA A 10 1.24 6.26 -20.04
CA ALA A 10 0.64 5.10 -20.71
C ALA A 10 1.47 3.83 -20.54
N LEU A 11 2.80 3.93 -20.69
CA LEU A 11 3.72 2.81 -20.40
C LEU A 11 3.60 2.37 -18.94
N GLY A 12 3.53 3.29 -18.00
CA GLY A 12 3.33 3.01 -16.58
C GLY A 12 2.04 2.22 -16.33
N VAL A 13 0.92 2.63 -16.92
CA VAL A 13 -0.38 1.93 -16.80
C VAL A 13 -0.27 0.50 -17.32
N ILE A 14 0.31 0.31 -18.51
CA ILE A 14 0.50 -1.03 -19.11
C ILE A 14 1.36 -1.91 -18.20
N LEU A 15 2.47 -1.39 -17.69
CA LEU A 15 3.37 -2.12 -16.82
C LEU A 15 2.72 -2.46 -15.46
N VAL A 16 1.89 -1.57 -14.90
CA VAL A 16 1.11 -1.90 -13.68
C VAL A 16 0.11 -3.01 -13.97
N ALA A 17 -0.61 -2.97 -15.10
CA ALA A 17 -1.57 -4.01 -15.47
C ALA A 17 -0.89 -5.37 -15.64
N LEU A 18 0.23 -5.42 -16.35
CA LEU A 18 1.03 -6.65 -16.51
C LEU A 18 1.62 -7.11 -15.16
N GLY A 19 2.10 -6.19 -14.34
CA GLY A 19 2.61 -6.47 -12.99
C GLY A 19 1.52 -7.03 -12.07
N PHE A 20 0.33 -6.44 -12.09
CA PHE A 20 -0.85 -6.94 -11.37
C PHE A 20 -1.21 -8.37 -11.82
N ALA A 21 -1.33 -8.60 -13.12
CA ALA A 21 -1.60 -9.93 -13.67
C ALA A 21 -0.54 -10.96 -13.25
N ALA A 22 0.74 -10.60 -13.28
CA ALA A 22 1.84 -11.44 -12.82
C ALA A 22 1.79 -11.71 -11.31
N HIS A 23 1.42 -10.73 -10.47
CA HIS A 23 1.22 -10.93 -9.04
C HIS A 23 0.04 -11.86 -8.75
N VAL A 24 -1.09 -11.70 -9.45
CA VAL A 24 -2.24 -12.61 -9.35
C VAL A 24 -1.83 -14.01 -9.78
N GLY A 25 -1.16 -14.16 -10.93
CA GLY A 25 -0.65 -15.45 -11.41
C GLY A 25 0.27 -16.12 -10.38
N HIS A 26 1.17 -15.35 -9.76
CA HIS A 26 2.04 -15.86 -8.69
C HIS A 26 1.23 -16.35 -7.48
N ALA A 27 0.24 -15.60 -7.01
CA ALA A 27 -0.62 -15.98 -5.90
C ALA A 27 -1.41 -17.27 -6.21
N VAL A 28 -1.97 -17.38 -7.43
CA VAL A 28 -2.70 -18.58 -7.92
C VAL A 28 -1.76 -19.79 -8.00
N MET A 29 -0.55 -19.62 -8.54
CA MET A 29 0.43 -20.71 -8.60
C MET A 29 0.80 -21.23 -7.20
N LEU A 30 1.00 -20.34 -6.23
CA LEU A 30 1.27 -20.73 -4.85
C LEU A 30 0.08 -21.47 -4.23
N ALA A 31 -1.13 -20.99 -4.46
CA ALA A 31 -2.35 -21.60 -3.94
C ALA A 31 -2.57 -23.02 -4.51
N ASN A 32 -2.36 -23.21 -5.82
CA ASN A 32 -2.55 -24.49 -6.50
C ASN A 32 -1.41 -25.48 -6.22
N GLY A 33 -0.14 -25.03 -6.26
CA GLY A 33 1.01 -25.88 -6.02
C GLY A 33 0.98 -26.54 -4.64
N ARG A 34 0.49 -25.83 -3.62
CA ARG A 34 0.36 -26.37 -2.27
C ARG A 34 -0.83 -27.29 -2.07
N ARG A 35 -1.92 -27.12 -2.83
CA ARG A 35 -3.02 -28.09 -2.85
C ARG A 35 -2.57 -29.45 -3.38
N LEU A 36 -1.72 -29.46 -4.40
CA LEU A 36 -1.16 -30.69 -4.97
C LEU A 36 -0.25 -31.40 -3.96
N VAL A 37 0.61 -30.67 -3.25
CA VAL A 37 1.50 -31.24 -2.23
C VAL A 37 0.71 -31.75 -1.02
N ALA A 38 -0.33 -31.03 -0.59
CA ALA A 38 -1.20 -31.48 0.51
C ALA A 38 -2.00 -32.73 0.14
N GLY A 39 -2.39 -32.89 -1.12
CA GLY A 39 -3.08 -34.11 -1.62
C GLY A 39 -2.16 -35.32 -1.81
N LEU A 40 -0.83 -35.09 -1.91
CA LEU A 40 0.18 -36.14 -2.03
C LEU A 40 0.81 -36.51 -0.68
N ALA A 41 0.53 -35.77 0.40
CA ALA A 41 1.01 -36.12 1.72
C ALA A 41 0.37 -37.47 2.15
N PRO A 42 1.14 -38.49 2.49
CA PRO A 42 0.59 -39.74 3.01
C PRO A 42 -0.23 -39.44 4.26
N ALA A 43 -1.40 -40.09 4.39
CA ALA A 43 -2.21 -40.01 5.59
C ALA A 43 -1.29 -40.24 6.80
N THR A 44 -1.28 -39.30 7.74
CA THR A 44 -0.44 -39.38 8.93
C THR A 44 -0.58 -40.76 9.54
N PRO A 45 0.52 -41.51 9.78
CA PRO A 45 0.43 -42.74 10.52
C PRO A 45 -0.18 -42.41 11.89
N GLN A 46 -1.25 -43.10 12.25
CA GLN A 46 -1.75 -43.04 13.63
C GLN A 46 -0.58 -43.37 14.56
N PRO A 47 -0.42 -42.70 15.72
CA PRO A 47 0.60 -43.05 16.66
C PRO A 47 0.37 -44.50 17.09
N ALA A 48 1.26 -45.38 16.63
CA ALA A 48 1.31 -46.72 17.18
C ALA A 48 1.66 -46.58 18.66
N TYR A 49 0.81 -47.09 19.53
CA TYR A 49 1.11 -47.21 20.96
C TYR A 49 2.38 -48.06 21.08
N VAL A 50 3.49 -47.42 21.34
CA VAL A 50 4.72 -48.12 21.71
C VAL A 50 4.68 -48.39 23.20
N GLY A 51 4.54 -49.65 23.52
CA GLY A 51 4.66 -50.13 24.89
C GLY A 51 6.04 -49.75 25.45
N VAL A 52 6.05 -49.38 26.71
CA VAL A 52 7.23 -49.05 27.51
C VAL A 52 8.21 -50.22 27.53
N VAL A 53 9.38 -50.04 26.88
CA VAL A 53 10.56 -50.87 27.14
C VAL A 53 11.67 -49.91 27.56
N THR A 54 12.19 -50.17 28.74
CA THR A 54 13.22 -49.44 29.43
C THR A 54 14.49 -49.20 28.63
N GLY A 55 14.96 -47.96 28.62
CA GLY A 55 16.38 -47.60 28.54
C GLY A 55 16.96 -47.41 27.14
N SER A 56 16.78 -46.25 26.60
CA SER A 56 17.75 -45.38 25.89
C SER A 56 16.99 -44.21 25.27
N PHE A 57 17.38 -42.98 25.63
CA PHE A 57 16.84 -41.77 25.03
C PHE A 57 17.39 -41.65 23.60
N VAL A 58 16.70 -42.20 22.63
CA VAL A 58 16.86 -41.80 21.25
C VAL A 58 15.92 -40.60 21.06
N THR A 59 16.47 -39.41 21.08
CA THR A 59 15.81 -38.22 20.63
C THR A 59 15.60 -38.35 19.12
N GLU A 60 14.61 -39.10 18.72
CA GLU A 60 14.10 -39.03 17.35
C GLU A 60 13.40 -37.69 17.20
N GLN A 61 14.19 -36.67 16.82
CA GLN A 61 13.64 -35.46 16.26
C GLN A 61 12.85 -35.88 15.02
N THR A 62 11.60 -36.21 15.23
CA THR A 62 10.60 -36.23 14.17
C THR A 62 10.61 -34.81 13.60
N ARG A 63 11.41 -34.63 12.57
CA ARG A 63 11.35 -33.47 11.67
C ARG A 63 9.95 -33.52 11.09
N ALA A 64 8.97 -33.02 11.86
CA ALA A 64 7.73 -32.55 11.27
C ALA A 64 8.21 -31.64 10.18
N ALA A 65 8.00 -32.04 8.92
CA ALA A 65 8.14 -31.18 7.77
C ALA A 65 7.13 -30.05 7.98
N SER A 66 7.53 -29.09 8.80
CA SER A 66 6.87 -27.81 8.86
C SER A 66 7.07 -27.24 7.46
N SER A 67 6.04 -27.40 6.62
CA SER A 67 5.87 -26.53 5.46
C SER A 67 5.82 -25.12 6.04
N GLY A 68 6.99 -24.53 6.23
CA GLY A 68 7.12 -23.15 6.67
C GLY A 68 6.28 -22.25 5.74
N PRO A 69 5.81 -21.13 6.23
CA PRO A 69 5.07 -20.17 5.42
C PRO A 69 5.81 -19.92 4.11
N ALA A 70 5.10 -19.58 3.03
CA ALA A 70 5.63 -19.28 1.69
C ALA A 70 6.77 -18.24 1.67
N ASP A 71 7.04 -17.68 2.83
CA ASP A 71 7.87 -16.53 3.09
C ASP A 71 9.34 -16.69 2.71
N PHE A 72 9.87 -17.93 2.68
CA PHE A 72 11.31 -18.20 2.48
C PHE A 72 11.61 -19.07 1.27
N ALA A 73 10.61 -19.40 0.44
CA ALA A 73 10.87 -20.08 -0.82
C ALA A 73 11.64 -19.18 -1.79
N ALA A 74 12.59 -19.77 -2.52
CA ALA A 74 13.32 -19.05 -3.56
C ALA A 74 12.31 -18.35 -4.52
N PRO A 75 12.55 -17.09 -4.93
CA PRO A 75 11.62 -16.36 -5.76
C PRO A 75 11.38 -17.08 -7.09
N SER A 76 10.13 -17.45 -7.35
CA SER A 76 9.72 -18.06 -8.61
C SER A 76 9.98 -17.10 -9.78
N PRO A 77 10.15 -17.60 -11.02
CA PRO A 77 10.26 -16.74 -12.20
C PRO A 77 9.09 -15.74 -12.32
N MET A 78 7.86 -16.19 -12.03
CA MET A 78 6.67 -15.35 -12.04
C MET A 78 6.76 -14.23 -10.98
N SER A 79 7.18 -14.54 -9.75
CA SER A 79 7.39 -13.55 -8.70
C SER A 79 8.44 -12.50 -9.08
N ARG A 80 9.53 -12.94 -9.72
CA ARG A 80 10.57 -12.01 -10.24
C ARG A 80 10.02 -11.12 -11.33
N ALA A 81 9.30 -11.69 -12.31
CA ALA A 81 8.66 -10.93 -13.37
C ALA A 81 7.68 -9.87 -12.80
N ALA A 82 6.82 -10.25 -11.85
CA ALA A 82 5.89 -9.35 -11.19
C ALA A 82 6.60 -8.16 -10.54
N ILE A 83 7.69 -8.41 -9.80
CA ILE A 83 8.48 -7.35 -9.15
C ILE A 83 9.16 -6.44 -10.19
N TRP A 84 9.75 -7.00 -11.25
CA TRP A 84 10.41 -6.20 -12.29
C TRP A 84 9.42 -5.36 -13.11
N LEU A 85 8.24 -5.89 -13.41
CA LEU A 85 7.17 -5.13 -14.06
C LEU A 85 6.68 -3.99 -13.16
N THR A 86 6.47 -4.25 -11.86
CA THR A 86 6.10 -3.22 -10.88
C THR A 86 7.19 -2.16 -10.74
N PHE A 87 8.47 -2.55 -10.76
CA PHE A 87 9.59 -1.62 -10.72
C PHE A 87 9.69 -0.78 -12.00
N GLY A 88 9.50 -1.40 -13.17
CA GLY A 88 9.43 -0.69 -14.45
C GLY A 88 8.27 0.33 -14.49
N ALA A 89 7.10 -0.06 -13.97
CA ALA A 89 5.97 0.84 -13.81
C ALA A 89 6.28 2.04 -12.90
N PHE A 90 6.91 1.77 -11.74
CA PHE A 90 7.37 2.82 -10.83
C PHE A 90 8.31 3.80 -11.52
N LEU A 91 9.28 3.32 -12.31
CA LEU A 91 10.19 4.19 -13.06
C LEU A 91 9.48 4.97 -14.16
N ALA A 92 8.56 4.35 -14.90
CA ALA A 92 7.81 5.02 -15.96
C ALA A 92 6.91 6.13 -15.39
N LEU A 93 6.16 5.86 -14.32
CA LEU A 93 5.34 6.89 -13.66
C LEU A 93 6.21 8.00 -13.06
N GLY A 94 7.35 7.66 -12.45
CA GLY A 94 8.32 8.63 -11.97
C GLY A 94 8.88 9.52 -13.09
N ALA A 95 9.20 8.95 -14.25
CA ALA A 95 9.62 9.70 -15.43
C ALA A 95 8.50 10.62 -15.95
N SER A 96 7.27 10.14 -16.00
CA SER A 96 6.09 10.96 -16.37
C SER A 96 5.96 12.16 -15.44
N MET A 97 6.02 11.94 -14.12
CA MET A 97 5.93 12.99 -13.11
C MET A 97 7.09 13.99 -13.21
N LEU A 98 8.33 13.49 -13.36
CA LEU A 98 9.51 14.33 -13.49
C LEU A 98 9.44 15.25 -14.72
N LEU A 99 9.03 14.72 -15.88
CA LEU A 99 8.88 15.49 -17.09
C LEU A 99 7.81 16.58 -16.93
N ARG A 100 6.69 16.28 -16.25
CA ARG A 100 5.67 17.29 -15.93
C ARG A 100 6.22 18.35 -14.97
N ALA A 101 6.90 17.93 -13.90
CA ALA A 101 7.50 18.86 -12.94
C ALA A 101 8.48 19.83 -13.61
N LEU A 102 9.33 19.32 -14.50
CA LEU A 102 10.27 20.15 -15.28
C LEU A 102 9.56 21.11 -16.24
N LEU A 103 8.43 20.67 -16.81
CA LEU A 103 7.67 21.49 -17.74
C LEU A 103 6.93 22.64 -17.04
N VAL A 104 6.38 22.38 -15.85
CA VAL A 104 5.58 23.36 -15.10
C VAL A 104 6.38 24.14 -14.06
N GLY A 105 7.63 23.74 -13.78
CA GLY A 105 8.50 24.38 -12.77
C GLY A 105 8.01 24.19 -11.33
N ARG A 106 7.17 23.19 -11.05
CA ARG A 106 6.57 22.89 -9.75
C ARG A 106 6.33 21.39 -9.57
N GLY A 107 5.96 20.97 -8.36
CA GLY A 107 5.50 19.62 -8.12
C GLY A 107 4.28 19.24 -9.00
N PRO A 108 4.24 18.01 -9.54
CA PRO A 108 3.20 17.58 -10.49
C PRO A 108 1.95 17.09 -9.75
N TRP A 109 1.25 17.99 -9.07
CA TRP A 109 0.00 17.74 -8.33
C TRP A 109 -0.94 18.95 -8.34
N GLY A 110 -0.97 19.67 -9.47
CA GLY A 110 -1.85 20.83 -9.66
C GLY A 110 -3.27 20.47 -10.05
N ASN A 111 -3.54 19.23 -10.47
CA ASN A 111 -4.85 18.71 -10.78
C ASN A 111 -5.02 17.26 -10.31
N MET A 112 -6.25 16.73 -10.41
CA MET A 112 -6.56 15.37 -9.95
C MET A 112 -5.81 14.28 -10.72
N PHE A 113 -5.55 14.47 -12.04
CA PHE A 113 -4.73 13.55 -12.82
C PHE A 113 -3.32 13.42 -12.22
N GLU A 114 -2.63 14.55 -12.06
CA GLU A 114 -1.27 14.58 -11.51
C GLU A 114 -1.21 13.97 -10.11
N PHE A 115 -2.16 14.33 -9.25
CA PHE A 115 -2.23 13.83 -7.89
C PHE A 115 -2.49 12.31 -7.84
N THR A 116 -3.37 11.79 -8.71
CA THR A 116 -3.67 10.36 -8.79
C THR A 116 -2.48 9.55 -9.28
N VAL A 117 -1.73 10.07 -10.27
CA VAL A 117 -0.48 9.45 -10.74
C VAL A 117 0.56 9.41 -9.62
N ALA A 118 0.72 10.52 -8.89
CA ALA A 118 1.66 10.62 -7.77
C ALA A 118 1.28 9.65 -6.63
N PHE A 119 0.01 9.52 -6.32
CA PHE A 119 -0.47 8.56 -5.31
C PHE A 119 -0.17 7.12 -5.73
N SER A 120 -0.48 6.76 -6.98
CA SER A 120 -0.18 5.42 -7.52
C SER A 120 1.34 5.14 -7.52
N PHE A 121 2.14 6.10 -7.93
CA PHE A 121 3.61 6.03 -7.88
C PHE A 121 4.12 5.76 -6.45
N SER A 122 3.65 6.52 -5.47
CA SER A 122 4.04 6.33 -4.07
C SER A 122 3.60 4.98 -3.52
N MET A 123 2.41 4.49 -3.91
CA MET A 123 1.90 3.17 -3.52
C MET A 123 2.79 2.04 -4.01
N LEU A 124 3.19 2.09 -5.29
CA LEU A 124 4.16 1.12 -5.85
C LEU A 124 5.51 1.21 -5.15
N GLY A 125 5.99 2.42 -4.86
CA GLY A 125 7.24 2.66 -4.13
C GLY A 125 7.22 2.08 -2.71
N GLY A 126 6.14 2.32 -1.96
CA GLY A 126 5.93 1.76 -0.62
C GLY A 126 5.93 0.23 -0.62
N TYR A 127 5.20 -0.38 -1.54
CA TYR A 127 5.21 -1.83 -1.71
C TYR A 127 6.60 -2.37 -2.09
N LEU A 128 7.26 -1.77 -3.09
CA LEU A 128 8.61 -2.18 -3.53
C LEU A 128 9.66 -2.04 -2.42
N TYR A 129 9.54 -1.05 -1.56
CA TYR A 129 10.42 -0.89 -0.39
C TYR A 129 10.19 -2.01 0.63
N LEU A 130 8.96 -2.23 1.06
CA LEU A 130 8.65 -3.20 2.11
C LEU A 130 8.84 -4.65 1.65
N GLN A 131 8.53 -4.99 0.39
CA GLN A 131 8.77 -6.34 -0.14
C GLN A 131 10.26 -6.72 -0.22
N ARG A 132 11.19 -5.75 -0.19
CA ARG A 132 12.64 -6.02 -0.08
C ARG A 132 13.05 -6.45 1.33
N ARG A 133 12.30 -6.03 2.34
CA ARG A 133 12.58 -6.29 3.75
C ARG A 133 11.76 -7.43 4.32
N TYR A 134 10.59 -7.69 3.76
CA TYR A 134 9.63 -8.66 4.25
C TYR A 134 9.14 -9.59 3.13
N PRO A 135 8.84 -10.86 3.44
CA PRO A 135 8.39 -11.85 2.46
C PRO A 135 6.91 -11.68 2.09
N ILE A 136 6.54 -10.53 1.52
CA ILE A 136 5.16 -10.16 1.17
C ILE A 136 4.85 -10.21 -0.33
N ARG A 137 5.64 -10.95 -1.11
CA ARG A 137 5.47 -11.02 -2.57
C ARG A 137 4.12 -11.58 -3.00
N SER A 138 3.56 -12.50 -2.23
CA SER A 138 2.28 -13.14 -2.53
C SER A 138 1.07 -12.20 -2.39
N ILE A 139 1.19 -11.07 -1.68
CA ILE A 139 0.12 -10.07 -1.55
C ILE A 139 0.31 -8.85 -2.46
N GLY A 140 1.31 -8.85 -3.33
CA GLY A 140 1.61 -7.73 -4.23
C GLY A 140 0.46 -7.36 -5.17
N PHE A 141 -0.45 -8.30 -5.45
CA PHE A 141 -1.66 -8.03 -6.24
C PHE A 141 -2.61 -7.01 -5.59
N ILE A 142 -2.59 -6.85 -4.25
CA ILE A 142 -3.47 -5.88 -3.58
C ILE A 142 -3.01 -4.44 -3.88
N PRO A 143 -1.77 -4.02 -3.54
CA PRO A 143 -1.34 -2.65 -3.83
C PRO A 143 -1.24 -2.36 -5.33
N THR A 144 -0.84 -3.32 -6.17
CA THR A 144 -0.79 -3.11 -7.62
C THR A 144 -2.19 -3.03 -8.23
N GLY A 145 -3.17 -3.77 -7.70
CA GLY A 145 -4.57 -3.69 -8.12
C GLY A 145 -5.21 -2.36 -7.78
N VAL A 146 -4.98 -1.84 -6.57
CA VAL A 146 -5.47 -0.51 -6.18
C VAL A 146 -4.79 0.58 -7.02
N ALA A 147 -3.47 0.49 -7.24
CA ALA A 147 -2.75 1.42 -8.10
C ALA A 147 -3.27 1.38 -9.55
N LEU A 148 -3.57 0.19 -10.08
CA LEU A 148 -4.16 0.05 -11.41
C LEU A 148 -5.53 0.72 -11.49
N ALA A 149 -6.41 0.50 -10.51
CA ALA A 149 -7.72 1.14 -10.47
C ALA A 149 -7.61 2.67 -10.45
N LEU A 150 -6.70 3.23 -9.65
CA LEU A 150 -6.44 4.67 -9.61
C LEU A 150 -5.88 5.18 -10.94
N LEU A 151 -4.97 4.45 -11.58
CA LEU A 151 -4.40 4.87 -12.88
C LEU A 151 -5.42 4.79 -14.02
N LEU A 152 -6.32 3.80 -13.99
CA LEU A 152 -7.44 3.75 -14.94
C LEU A 152 -8.40 4.92 -14.72
N TYR A 153 -8.67 5.28 -13.45
CA TYR A 153 -9.41 6.51 -13.15
C TYR A 153 -8.66 7.75 -13.65
N ALA A 154 -7.34 7.85 -13.40
CA ALA A 154 -6.54 8.96 -13.93
C ALA A 154 -6.63 9.09 -15.46
N SER A 155 -6.69 7.94 -16.17
CA SER A 155 -6.82 7.94 -17.64
C SER A 155 -8.14 8.58 -18.15
N SER A 156 -9.15 8.69 -17.29
CA SER A 156 -10.43 9.35 -17.62
C SER A 156 -10.47 10.85 -17.26
N LEU A 157 -9.42 11.35 -16.60
CA LEU A 157 -9.34 12.75 -16.16
C LEU A 157 -8.65 13.63 -17.21
N PRO A 158 -9.01 14.93 -17.27
CA PRO A 158 -8.25 15.91 -18.04
C PRO A 158 -6.78 15.93 -17.60
N SER A 159 -5.88 15.80 -18.57
CA SER A 159 -4.44 15.75 -18.31
C SER A 159 -3.71 17.02 -18.74
N ASP A 160 -4.45 18.04 -19.17
CA ASP A 160 -3.91 19.30 -19.62
C ASP A 160 -3.17 20.02 -18.49
N ILE A 161 -2.17 20.82 -18.90
CA ILE A 161 -1.37 21.62 -17.97
C ILE A 161 -1.96 23.02 -17.97
N GLU A 162 -2.72 23.30 -16.92
CA GLU A 162 -3.33 24.62 -16.73
C GLU A 162 -2.56 25.47 -15.71
N PRO A 163 -2.68 26.81 -15.80
CA PRO A 163 -2.15 27.70 -14.78
C PRO A 163 -2.76 27.38 -13.40
N LEU A 164 -1.93 27.43 -12.36
CA LEU A 164 -2.43 27.22 -10.99
C LEU A 164 -3.33 28.37 -10.55
N VAL A 165 -4.40 28.02 -9.86
CA VAL A 165 -5.21 29.00 -9.11
C VAL A 165 -4.35 29.73 -8.06
N PRO A 166 -4.68 30.98 -7.70
CA PRO A 166 -3.84 31.79 -6.78
C PRO A 166 -3.45 31.08 -5.50
N ALA A 167 -4.37 30.31 -4.91
CA ALA A 167 -4.11 29.55 -3.68
C ALA A 167 -2.94 28.55 -3.82
N LEU A 168 -2.73 27.96 -5.00
CA LEU A 168 -1.68 26.98 -5.27
C LEU A 168 -0.32 27.60 -5.68
N GLN A 169 -0.23 28.91 -5.79
CA GLN A 169 0.98 29.58 -6.31
C GLN A 169 2.18 29.59 -5.35
N ASN A 170 1.99 29.30 -4.05
CA ASN A 170 3.11 29.09 -3.12
C ASN A 170 3.74 27.72 -3.35
N ALA A 171 4.41 27.56 -4.47
CA ALA A 171 4.89 26.29 -4.98
C ALA A 171 5.85 25.52 -4.04
N PRO A 172 6.84 26.13 -3.31
CA PRO A 172 7.74 25.35 -2.46
C PRO A 172 7.03 24.67 -1.30
N LEU A 173 6.23 25.41 -0.52
CA LEU A 173 5.53 24.87 0.65
C LEU A 173 4.44 23.87 0.24
N LEU A 174 3.68 24.20 -0.80
CA LEU A 174 2.68 23.29 -1.38
C LEU A 174 3.33 21.98 -1.86
N THR A 175 4.47 22.06 -2.55
CA THR A 175 5.19 20.91 -3.06
C THR A 175 5.60 19.96 -1.94
N ILE A 176 6.12 20.47 -0.83
CA ILE A 176 6.51 19.65 0.32
C ILE A 176 5.27 19.07 1.01
N HIS A 177 4.25 19.90 1.26
CA HIS A 177 3.00 19.46 1.88
C HIS A 177 2.34 18.31 1.10
N VAL A 178 2.11 18.49 -0.20
CA VAL A 178 1.47 17.47 -1.04
C VAL A 178 2.38 16.26 -1.24
N GLY A 179 3.69 16.46 -1.38
CA GLY A 179 4.66 15.38 -1.44
C GLY A 179 4.61 14.47 -0.21
N MET A 180 4.51 15.07 1.00
CA MET A 180 4.33 14.32 2.26
C MET A 180 2.99 13.57 2.29
N ALA A 181 1.88 14.18 1.78
CA ALA A 181 0.58 13.51 1.68
C ALA A 181 0.68 12.25 0.82
N VAL A 182 1.18 12.41 -0.40
CA VAL A 182 1.34 11.32 -1.37
C VAL A 182 2.22 10.20 -0.81
N LEU A 183 3.34 10.54 -0.18
CA LEU A 183 4.26 9.57 0.42
C LEU A 183 3.58 8.78 1.55
N ALA A 184 2.88 9.47 2.46
CA ALA A 184 2.15 8.82 3.55
C ALA A 184 1.04 7.90 3.03
N TYR A 185 0.27 8.35 2.04
CA TYR A 185 -0.81 7.56 1.43
C TYR A 185 -0.28 6.27 0.79
N GLY A 186 0.85 6.33 0.07
CA GLY A 186 1.49 5.16 -0.52
C GLY A 186 1.96 4.15 0.53
N ILE A 187 2.51 4.62 1.65
CA ILE A 187 2.92 3.79 2.78
C ILE A 187 1.69 3.15 3.45
N PHE A 188 0.62 3.92 3.68
CA PHE A 188 -0.62 3.42 4.26
C PHE A 188 -1.32 2.40 3.35
N ALA A 189 -1.21 2.51 2.03
CA ALA A 189 -1.70 1.51 1.10
C ALA A 189 -1.03 0.13 1.31
N THR A 190 0.26 0.11 1.67
CA THR A 190 0.94 -1.15 2.01
C THR A 190 0.46 -1.71 3.35
N SER A 191 0.18 -0.85 4.34
CA SER A 191 -0.43 -1.29 5.60
C SER A 191 -1.83 -1.86 5.40
N PHE A 192 -2.62 -1.25 4.52
CA PHE A 192 -3.93 -1.75 4.10
C PHE A 192 -3.82 -3.13 3.46
N ALA A 193 -2.89 -3.31 2.50
CA ALA A 193 -2.71 -4.60 1.84
C ALA A 193 -2.34 -5.71 2.85
N ALA A 194 -1.46 -5.41 3.80
CA ALA A 194 -1.12 -6.33 4.88
C ALA A 194 -2.31 -6.58 5.83
N GLY A 195 -3.10 -5.56 6.14
CA GLY A 195 -4.31 -5.67 6.95
C GLY A 195 -5.39 -6.55 6.31
N VAL A 196 -5.67 -6.35 5.01
CA VAL A 196 -6.59 -7.21 4.24
C VAL A 196 -6.10 -8.65 4.21
N ALA A 197 -4.82 -8.85 3.91
CA ALA A 197 -4.23 -10.19 3.90
C ALA A 197 -4.29 -10.85 5.29
N TYR A 198 -4.09 -10.09 6.37
CA TYR A 198 -4.24 -10.57 7.75
C TYR A 198 -5.68 -11.03 8.04
N LEU A 199 -6.69 -10.25 7.63
CA LEU A 199 -8.09 -10.61 7.83
C LEU A 199 -8.48 -11.90 7.10
N ILE A 200 -7.91 -12.11 5.90
CA ILE A 200 -8.09 -13.33 5.11
C ILE A 200 -7.35 -14.51 5.77
N GLN A 201 -6.08 -14.31 6.14
CA GLN A 201 -5.23 -15.34 6.72
C GLN A 201 -5.74 -15.82 8.08
N GLY A 202 -6.17 -14.89 8.92
CA GLY A 202 -6.56 -15.14 10.30
C GLY A 202 -5.37 -15.57 11.17
N GLN A 203 -5.64 -15.75 12.46
CA GLN A 203 -4.61 -16.10 13.45
C GLN A 203 -4.11 -17.56 13.33
N LEU A 204 -4.83 -18.41 12.61
CA LEU A 204 -4.52 -19.82 12.42
C LEU A 204 -3.70 -20.09 11.14
N ASP A 205 -3.26 -19.06 10.44
CA ASP A 205 -2.52 -19.16 9.18
C ASP A 205 -3.18 -20.13 8.18
N ARG A 206 -4.50 -19.88 7.92
CA ARG A 206 -5.36 -20.75 7.12
C ARG A 206 -4.82 -21.05 5.73
N PHE A 207 -4.16 -20.09 5.12
CA PHE A 207 -3.72 -20.17 3.73
C PHE A 207 -2.21 -20.21 3.66
N SER A 208 -1.66 -21.35 3.33
CA SER A 208 -0.22 -21.54 3.24
C SER A 208 0.46 -20.70 2.14
N TRP A 209 -0.29 -20.15 1.17
CA TRP A 209 0.20 -19.28 0.12
C TRP A 209 0.30 -17.80 0.54
N LEU A 210 -0.36 -17.41 1.62
CA LEU A 210 -0.22 -16.09 2.23
C LEU A 210 0.94 -16.08 3.24
N PRO A 211 1.53 -14.91 3.51
CA PRO A 211 2.45 -14.74 4.61
C PRO A 211 1.77 -15.06 5.95
N SER A 212 2.54 -15.45 6.94
CA SER A 212 2.00 -15.70 8.28
C SER A 212 1.37 -14.43 8.87
N HIS A 213 0.37 -14.61 9.73
CA HIS A 213 -0.29 -13.49 10.40
C HIS A 213 0.70 -12.59 11.15
N LYS A 214 1.80 -13.16 11.69
CA LYS A 214 2.87 -12.41 12.39
C LYS A 214 3.63 -11.49 11.43
N VAL A 215 3.96 -11.98 10.23
CA VAL A 215 4.63 -11.18 9.20
C VAL A 215 3.70 -10.07 8.71
N LEU A 216 2.43 -10.37 8.47
CA LEU A 216 1.44 -9.39 8.03
C LEU A 216 1.22 -8.29 9.07
N ASP A 217 1.11 -8.63 10.36
CA ASP A 217 1.00 -7.67 11.45
C ASP A 217 2.24 -6.79 11.56
N GLU A 218 3.44 -7.38 11.46
CA GLU A 218 4.70 -6.62 11.53
C GLU A 218 4.84 -5.65 10.35
N VAL A 219 4.53 -6.08 9.13
CA VAL A 219 4.58 -5.23 7.93
C VAL A 219 3.59 -4.07 8.05
N ALA A 220 2.35 -4.35 8.47
CA ALA A 220 1.34 -3.34 8.69
C ALA A 220 1.80 -2.30 9.72
N TYR A 221 2.33 -2.77 10.84
CA TYR A 221 2.84 -1.90 11.90
C TYR A 221 4.00 -1.04 11.43
N ARG A 222 4.99 -1.62 10.74
CA ARG A 222 6.15 -0.87 10.20
C ARG A 222 5.73 0.19 9.20
N ALA A 223 4.76 -0.13 8.35
CA ALA A 223 4.22 0.87 7.44
C ALA A 223 3.57 2.02 8.21
N VAL A 224 2.75 1.73 9.22
CA VAL A 224 2.07 2.79 9.98
C VAL A 224 3.05 3.65 10.79
N ILE A 225 4.04 3.08 11.49
CA ILE A 225 5.00 3.88 12.27
C ILE A 225 5.88 4.80 11.40
N ILE A 226 6.06 4.46 10.10
CA ILE A 226 6.74 5.33 9.14
C ILE A 226 5.77 6.37 8.59
N GLY A 227 4.59 5.95 8.15
CA GLY A 227 3.60 6.82 7.52
C GLY A 227 2.97 7.83 8.48
N PHE A 228 2.76 7.45 9.75
CA PHE A 228 2.07 8.27 10.75
C PHE A 228 2.75 9.63 11.02
N PRO A 229 4.08 9.71 11.32
CA PRO A 229 4.75 10.99 11.50
C PRO A 229 4.85 11.80 10.20
N ILE A 230 4.99 11.15 9.05
CA ILE A 230 4.98 11.83 7.74
C ILE A 230 3.63 12.50 7.51
N PHE A 231 2.54 11.79 7.82
CA PHE A 231 1.19 12.31 7.69
C PHE A 231 0.90 13.45 8.69
N ALA A 232 1.39 13.36 9.93
CA ALA A 232 1.33 14.46 10.90
C ALA A 232 2.06 15.70 10.39
N THR A 233 3.26 15.53 9.84
CA THR A 233 4.03 16.62 9.23
C THR A 233 3.27 17.24 8.06
N MET A 234 2.62 16.42 7.24
CA MET A 234 1.75 16.89 6.16
C MET A 234 0.63 17.79 6.69
N ILE A 235 -0.08 17.40 7.77
CA ILE A 235 -1.15 18.22 8.36
C ILE A 235 -0.59 19.56 8.85
N ILE A 236 0.55 19.58 9.54
CA ILE A 236 1.20 20.79 10.04
C ILE A 236 1.58 21.72 8.87
N LEU A 237 2.22 21.18 7.83
CA LEU A 237 2.61 21.97 6.66
C LEU A 237 1.38 22.48 5.88
N GLY A 238 0.30 21.69 5.84
CA GLY A 238 -0.98 22.08 5.25
C GLY A 238 -1.63 23.24 6.00
N SER A 239 -1.62 23.19 7.32
CA SER A 239 -2.10 24.30 8.15
C SER A 239 -1.29 25.57 7.95
N TRP A 240 0.04 25.46 7.85
CA TRP A 240 0.88 26.60 7.54
C TRP A 240 0.58 27.15 6.13
N TRP A 241 0.46 26.29 5.13
CA TRP A 241 0.07 26.72 3.79
C TRP A 241 -1.31 27.39 3.77
N ALA A 242 -2.30 26.86 4.52
CA ALA A 242 -3.64 27.41 4.66
C ALA A 242 -3.62 28.84 5.25
N SER A 243 -2.68 29.13 6.18
CA SER A 243 -2.53 30.49 6.74
C SER A 243 -2.10 31.51 5.69
N ILE A 244 -1.33 31.09 4.70
CA ILE A 244 -0.88 31.94 3.60
C ILE A 244 -1.97 32.06 2.52
N ALA A 245 -2.58 30.93 2.15
CA ALA A 245 -3.55 30.86 1.07
C ALA A 245 -4.93 31.46 1.44
N TRP A 246 -5.34 31.28 2.70
CA TRP A 246 -6.70 31.62 3.19
C TRP A 246 -6.70 32.44 4.49
N SER A 247 -5.56 32.96 4.94
CA SER A 247 -5.38 33.79 6.15
C SER A 247 -5.86 33.09 7.44
N ARG A 248 -5.86 31.77 7.50
CA ARG A 248 -6.21 30.98 8.69
C ARG A 248 -5.52 29.62 8.67
N TYR A 249 -5.01 29.17 9.80
CA TYR A 249 -4.32 27.90 9.95
C TYR A 249 -5.25 26.68 9.82
N TRP A 250 -6.51 26.82 10.19
CA TRP A 250 -7.50 25.74 10.20
C TRP A 250 -8.90 26.30 9.99
N GLY A 251 -9.62 25.77 9.04
CA GLY A 251 -10.95 26.25 8.67
C GLY A 251 -12.06 25.21 8.80
N TRP A 252 -11.73 24.01 9.30
CA TRP A 252 -12.66 22.87 9.30
C TRP A 252 -13.19 22.53 7.92
N ASP A 253 -12.38 22.80 6.91
CA ASP A 253 -12.68 22.37 5.55
C ASP A 253 -12.86 20.85 5.52
N PRO A 254 -13.74 20.30 4.65
CA PRO A 254 -13.98 18.87 4.56
C PRO A 254 -12.71 18.04 4.38
N LYS A 255 -11.73 18.53 3.61
CA LYS A 255 -10.47 17.85 3.37
C LYS A 255 -9.53 17.91 4.57
N GLU A 256 -9.49 19.03 5.29
CA GLU A 256 -8.77 19.18 6.56
C GLU A 256 -9.34 18.21 7.61
N THR A 257 -10.67 18.19 7.74
CA THR A 257 -11.40 17.33 8.68
C THR A 257 -11.16 15.86 8.35
N ALA A 258 -11.26 15.45 7.08
CA ALA A 258 -11.00 14.09 6.65
C ALA A 258 -9.55 13.67 6.91
N ALA A 259 -8.58 14.58 6.70
CA ALA A 259 -7.17 14.31 7.02
C ALA A 259 -6.95 14.11 8.53
N LEU A 260 -7.59 14.94 9.37
CA LEU A 260 -7.52 14.77 10.82
C LEU A 260 -8.13 13.44 11.27
N VAL A 261 -9.31 13.07 10.75
CA VAL A 261 -9.96 11.79 11.06
C VAL A 261 -9.09 10.61 10.59
N THR A 262 -8.47 10.72 9.43
CA THR A 262 -7.49 9.72 8.92
C THR A 262 -6.35 9.55 9.92
N TRP A 263 -5.73 10.65 10.35
CA TRP A 263 -4.63 10.62 11.32
C TRP A 263 -5.03 9.99 12.65
N LEU A 264 -6.19 10.41 13.20
CA LEU A 264 -6.75 9.85 14.44
C LEU A 264 -7.04 8.34 14.30
N THR A 265 -7.52 7.88 13.15
CA THR A 265 -7.76 6.45 12.90
C THR A 265 -6.46 5.63 13.00
N TYR A 266 -5.37 6.14 12.43
CA TYR A 266 -4.07 5.47 12.57
C TYR A 266 -3.48 5.62 13.98
N ALA A 267 -3.75 6.72 14.71
CA ALA A 267 -3.40 6.85 16.12
C ALA A 267 -4.12 5.80 16.97
N ILE A 268 -5.43 5.62 16.74
CA ILE A 268 -6.22 4.56 17.39
C ILE A 268 -5.65 3.18 17.06
N TYR A 269 -5.26 2.91 15.81
CA TYR A 269 -4.61 1.65 15.43
C TYR A 269 -3.33 1.41 16.23
N LEU A 270 -2.42 2.40 16.32
CA LEU A 270 -1.17 2.27 17.07
C LEU A 270 -1.41 2.03 18.56
N HIS A 271 -2.43 2.66 19.13
CA HIS A 271 -2.81 2.45 20.52
C HIS A 271 -3.47 1.08 20.73
N ALA A 272 -4.43 0.72 19.89
CA ALA A 272 -5.18 -0.52 19.96
C ALA A 272 -4.27 -1.76 19.83
N ARG A 273 -3.28 -1.72 18.93
CA ARG A 273 -2.36 -2.84 18.72
C ARG A 273 -1.62 -3.26 20.00
N ASN A 274 -1.37 -2.34 20.90
CA ASN A 274 -0.69 -2.63 22.18
C ASN A 274 -1.62 -3.21 23.25
N GLN A 275 -2.93 -3.23 23.01
CA GLN A 275 -3.91 -3.78 23.95
C GLN A 275 -4.26 -5.22 23.57
N ARG A 276 -4.20 -6.16 24.54
CA ARG A 276 -4.46 -7.58 24.28
C ARG A 276 -5.82 -7.87 23.64
N SER A 277 -6.86 -7.13 24.04
CA SER A 277 -8.22 -7.30 23.50
C SER A 277 -8.42 -6.75 22.07
N TRP A 278 -7.55 -5.85 21.64
CA TRP A 278 -7.64 -5.20 20.34
C TRP A 278 -6.58 -5.68 19.35
N ALA A 279 -5.57 -6.41 19.82
CA ALA A 279 -4.55 -6.99 18.96
C ALA A 279 -5.18 -8.02 17.99
N GLY A 280 -4.64 -8.10 16.78
CA GLY A 280 -5.10 -9.04 15.76
C GLY A 280 -6.21 -8.49 14.87
N ARG A 281 -7.35 -9.18 14.76
CA ARG A 281 -8.43 -8.83 13.82
C ARG A 281 -8.99 -7.41 14.00
N PRO A 282 -9.27 -6.92 15.23
CA PRO A 282 -9.74 -5.54 15.42
C PRO A 282 -8.73 -4.51 14.91
N ALA A 283 -7.44 -4.69 15.22
CA ALA A 283 -6.38 -3.82 14.72
C ALA A 283 -6.28 -3.87 13.19
N ALA A 284 -6.39 -5.05 12.58
CA ALA A 284 -6.37 -5.18 11.13
C ALA A 284 -7.57 -4.50 10.45
N LEU A 285 -8.76 -4.49 11.08
CA LEU A 285 -9.92 -3.74 10.60
C LEU A 285 -9.67 -2.22 10.64
N LEU A 286 -8.99 -1.71 11.66
CA LEU A 286 -8.61 -0.29 11.73
C LEU A 286 -7.69 0.13 10.57
N LEU A 287 -6.85 -0.77 10.06
CA LEU A 287 -6.02 -0.50 8.87
C LEU A 287 -6.89 -0.36 7.61
N VAL A 288 -7.92 -1.20 7.47
CA VAL A 288 -8.84 -1.14 6.34
C VAL A 288 -9.66 0.15 6.40
N VAL A 289 -10.21 0.48 7.58
CA VAL A 289 -10.94 1.73 7.81
C VAL A 289 -10.03 2.93 7.58
N GLY A 290 -8.80 2.91 8.11
CA GLY A 290 -7.81 3.98 7.95
C GLY A 290 -7.49 4.27 6.48
N PHE A 291 -7.32 3.23 5.66
CA PHE A 291 -7.12 3.42 4.23
C PHE A 291 -8.39 3.89 3.51
N GLY A 292 -9.56 3.46 3.94
CA GLY A 292 -10.83 4.03 3.51
C GLY A 292 -10.90 5.54 3.76
N MET A 293 -10.44 5.99 4.94
CA MET A 293 -10.35 7.42 5.27
C MET A 293 -9.27 8.16 4.45
N VAL A 294 -8.17 7.49 4.07
CA VAL A 294 -7.22 8.04 3.07
C VAL A 294 -7.93 8.30 1.74
N LEU A 295 -8.74 7.36 1.26
CA LEU A 295 -9.50 7.53 0.01
C LEU A 295 -10.55 8.64 0.14
N VAL A 296 -11.21 8.80 1.27
CA VAL A 296 -12.11 9.93 1.56
C VAL A 296 -11.34 11.25 1.53
N THR A 297 -10.18 11.32 2.16
CA THR A 297 -9.33 12.53 2.14
C THR A 297 -8.86 12.86 0.70
N TYR A 298 -8.50 11.82 -0.06
CA TYR A 298 -8.09 11.94 -1.46
C TYR A 298 -9.22 12.49 -2.33
N SER A 299 -10.40 11.91 -2.25
CA SER A 299 -11.56 12.24 -3.10
C SER A 299 -12.47 13.33 -2.52
N GLY A 300 -12.20 13.81 -1.33
CA GLY A 300 -13.10 14.72 -0.59
C GLY A 300 -13.43 16.01 -1.33
N SER A 301 -12.48 16.53 -2.13
CA SER A 301 -12.71 17.70 -2.97
C SER A 301 -13.71 17.48 -4.14
N LEU A 302 -14.01 16.20 -4.47
CA LEU A 302 -15.00 15.85 -5.50
C LEU A 302 -16.43 15.79 -4.94
N TRP A 303 -16.58 15.55 -3.65
CA TRP A 303 -17.88 15.29 -3.03
C TRP A 303 -18.39 16.44 -2.15
N PHE A 304 -17.47 17.25 -1.63
CA PHE A 304 -17.78 18.29 -0.68
C PHE A 304 -17.29 19.64 -1.18
N SER A 305 -18.16 20.62 -1.18
CA SER A 305 -17.77 22.03 -1.42
C SER A 305 -16.92 22.53 -0.26
N GLY A 306 -15.79 23.17 -0.56
CA GLY A 306 -14.88 23.69 0.45
C GLY A 306 -13.73 24.46 -0.18
N LEU A 307 -12.78 24.87 0.65
CA LEU A 307 -11.60 25.63 0.17
C LEU A 307 -10.69 24.82 -0.77
N HIS A 308 -10.76 23.50 -0.70
CA HIS A 308 -10.01 22.59 -1.58
C HIS A 308 -10.82 22.14 -2.83
N ALA A 309 -12.00 22.67 -3.08
CA ALA A 309 -12.86 22.25 -4.21
C ALA A 309 -12.22 22.47 -5.59
N TYR A 310 -11.30 23.42 -5.71
CA TYR A 310 -10.55 23.69 -6.94
C TYR A 310 -9.63 22.54 -7.38
N SER A 311 -9.31 21.61 -6.49
CA SER A 311 -8.42 20.48 -6.80
C SER A 311 -9.16 19.30 -7.46
N GLY A 312 -10.46 19.38 -7.64
CA GLY A 312 -11.31 18.31 -8.13
C GLY A 312 -11.65 18.36 -9.61
N LEU A 313 -11.29 19.42 -10.31
CA LEU A 313 -11.62 19.62 -11.73
C LEU A 313 -10.40 19.55 -12.62
#